data_138c25d029faa92e66862fb392b1cdd2
#
_entry.id   138c25d029faa92e66862fb392b1cdd2
#
_cell.length_a   1.000
_cell.length_b   1.000
_cell.length_c   1.000
_cell.angle_alpha   90.00
_cell.angle_beta   90.00
_cell.angle_gamma   90.00
#
_symmetry.space_group_name_H-M   'P 1'
#
loop_
_entity.id
_entity.type
_entity.pdbx_description
1 polymer ?
#
loop_
_entity_poly.entity_id
_entity_poly.type
_entity_poly.pdbx_seq_one_letter_code
_entity_poly.pdbx_strand_id
1 'polypeptide(L)'
;MNLILIAIGGALGSVVRYLSSEAIIFYFSRAQNFPQNFPQNFPWGTFFVNVSGSMLAGILYYFVIKNFDNFDPRLKNFLFAGFLGGFTTFSAFSLDFFRLATAGQYSQALLYAVTSVTLSILALFFGFYSMKLIFS
;
A
#
# COMPACT_ATOMS: atom_id res chain seq x y z
N MET A 1 -8.31 13.67 21.93
CA MET A 1 -7.70 12.34 22.06
C MET A 1 -7.58 11.59 20.73
N ASN A 2 -8.56 11.67 19.83
CA ASN A 2 -8.49 11.01 18.49
C ASN A 2 -7.34 11.51 17.61
N LEU A 3 -7.03 12.80 17.62
CA LEU A 3 -5.94 13.38 16.80
C LEU A 3 -4.56 12.83 17.18
N ILE A 4 -4.32 12.60 18.47
CA ILE A 4 -3.06 12.03 18.97
C ILE A 4 -2.90 10.59 18.43
N LEU A 5 -3.95 9.78 18.48
CA LEU A 5 -3.92 8.41 17.96
C LEU A 5 -3.69 8.39 16.44
N ILE A 6 -4.34 9.30 15.70
CA ILE A 6 -4.11 9.46 14.25
C ILE A 6 -2.65 9.86 13.99
N ALA A 7 -2.11 10.81 14.75
CA ALA A 7 -0.73 11.27 14.60
C ALA A 7 0.28 10.13 14.86
N ILE A 8 0.08 9.37 15.96
CA ILE A 8 0.93 8.21 16.27
C ILE A 8 0.82 7.14 15.18
N GLY A 9 -0.42 6.79 14.79
CA GLY A 9 -0.65 5.85 13.70
C GLY A 9 0.01 6.29 12.39
N GLY A 10 -0.13 7.57 12.02
CA GLY A 10 0.48 8.13 10.83
C GLY A 10 2.02 8.13 10.86
N ALA A 11 2.61 8.46 12.00
CA ALA A 11 4.05 8.37 12.19
C ALA A 11 4.55 6.92 12.02
N LEU A 12 3.91 5.96 12.69
CA LEU A 12 4.24 4.54 12.56
C LEU A 12 4.04 4.04 11.12
N GLY A 13 2.91 4.36 10.50
CA GLY A 13 2.64 3.98 9.12
C GLY A 13 3.69 4.52 8.14
N SER A 14 4.09 5.77 8.29
CA SER A 14 5.12 6.40 7.45
C SER A 14 6.49 5.76 7.62
N VAL A 15 6.89 5.43 8.85
CA VAL A 15 8.16 4.74 9.14
C VAL A 15 8.13 3.32 8.54
N VAL A 16 7.06 2.56 8.76
CA VAL A 16 6.92 1.21 8.21
C VAL A 16 6.91 1.26 6.67
N ARG A 17 6.24 2.23 6.06
CA ARG A 17 6.29 2.46 4.61
C ARG A 17 7.71 2.63 4.12
N TYR A 18 8.47 3.54 4.75
CA TYR A 18 9.86 3.82 4.35
C TYR A 18 10.70 2.55 4.43
N LEU A 19 10.69 1.86 5.56
CA LEU A 19 11.46 0.63 5.77
C LEU A 19 11.07 -0.49 4.80
N SER A 20 9.76 -0.68 4.56
CA SER A 20 9.27 -1.67 3.61
C SER A 20 9.70 -1.36 2.18
N SER A 21 9.61 -0.09 1.78
CA SER A 21 10.03 0.36 0.45
C SER A 21 11.52 0.12 0.23
N GLU A 22 12.38 0.52 1.19
CA GLU A 22 13.83 0.31 1.14
C GLU A 22 14.18 -1.20 1.10
N ALA A 23 13.53 -2.01 1.92
CA ALA A 23 13.76 -3.46 1.94
C ALA A 23 13.42 -4.10 0.59
N ILE A 24 12.32 -3.69 -0.04
CA ILE A 24 11.90 -4.17 -1.35
C ILE A 24 12.91 -3.75 -2.43
N ILE A 25 13.29 -2.48 -2.45
CA ILE A 25 14.30 -1.97 -3.40
C ILE A 25 15.63 -2.71 -3.23
N PHE A 26 16.07 -2.92 -1.99
CA PHE A 26 17.28 -3.67 -1.70
C PHE A 26 17.22 -5.12 -2.19
N TYR A 27 16.08 -5.79 -1.97
CA TYR A 27 15.87 -7.15 -2.44
C TYR A 27 15.94 -7.23 -3.97
N PHE A 28 15.24 -6.34 -4.66
CA PHE A 28 15.22 -6.30 -6.14
C PHE A 28 16.58 -5.91 -6.73
N SER A 29 17.32 -4.99 -6.11
CA SER A 29 18.65 -4.60 -6.58
C SER A 29 19.71 -5.70 -6.45
N ARG A 30 19.54 -6.60 -5.48
CA ARG A 30 20.45 -7.75 -5.24
C ARG A 30 20.09 -9.02 -6.01
N ALA A 31 18.89 -9.13 -6.51
CA ALA A 31 18.44 -10.27 -7.29
C ALA A 31 19.14 -10.29 -8.67
N GLN A 32 20.36 -10.83 -8.72
CA GLN A 32 21.19 -10.95 -9.95
C GLN A 32 20.51 -11.74 -11.08
N ASN A 33 19.43 -12.46 -10.77
CA ASN A 33 18.64 -13.26 -11.72
C ASN A 33 17.35 -12.58 -12.17
N PHE A 34 17.21 -11.28 -11.93
CA PHE A 34 16.04 -10.57 -12.47
C PHE A 34 16.14 -10.57 -14.00
N PRO A 35 15.11 -11.03 -14.71
CA PRO A 35 15.16 -11.05 -16.17
C PRO A 35 15.50 -9.65 -16.67
N GLN A 36 16.46 -9.53 -17.58
CA GLN A 36 16.88 -8.24 -18.17
C GLN A 36 15.71 -7.49 -18.85
N ASN A 37 14.63 -8.20 -19.14
CA ASN A 37 13.38 -7.66 -19.68
C ASN A 37 12.46 -7.04 -18.62
N PHE A 38 12.80 -7.14 -17.33
CA PHE A 38 12.00 -6.49 -16.27
C PHE A 38 12.35 -5.00 -16.20
N PRO A 39 11.36 -4.12 -16.02
CA PRO A 39 11.60 -2.67 -15.97
C PRO A 39 12.51 -2.34 -14.77
N GLN A 40 13.78 -2.04 -15.03
CA GLN A 40 14.77 -1.75 -13.98
C GLN A 40 14.42 -0.46 -13.20
N ASN A 41 13.67 0.45 -13.83
CA ASN A 41 13.26 1.73 -13.24
C ASN A 41 11.83 1.68 -12.65
N PHE A 42 11.22 0.50 -12.57
CA PHE A 42 9.87 0.37 -12.01
C PHE A 42 9.88 0.67 -10.50
N PRO A 43 8.94 1.49 -9.99
CA PRO A 43 8.90 1.90 -8.58
C PRO A 43 8.36 0.79 -7.67
N TRP A 44 9.12 -0.29 -7.52
CA TRP A 44 8.70 -1.48 -6.77
C TRP A 44 8.34 -1.17 -5.32
N GLY A 45 9.09 -0.27 -4.67
CA GLY A 45 8.83 0.11 -3.28
C GLY A 45 7.42 0.66 -3.09
N THR A 46 7.07 1.71 -3.83
CA THR A 46 5.75 2.36 -3.78
C THR A 46 4.64 1.40 -4.22
N PHE A 47 4.91 0.61 -5.26
CA PHE A 47 3.96 -0.39 -5.77
C PHE A 47 3.56 -1.41 -4.70
N PHE A 48 4.52 -2.09 -4.10
CA PHE A 48 4.25 -3.12 -3.09
C PHE A 48 3.64 -2.56 -1.81
N VAL A 49 4.06 -1.38 -1.38
CA VAL A 49 3.49 -0.69 -0.21
C VAL A 49 2.00 -0.39 -0.44
N ASN A 50 1.63 0.14 -1.61
CA ASN A 50 0.23 0.47 -1.89
C ASN A 50 -0.64 -0.79 -2.07
N VAL A 51 -0.14 -1.83 -2.74
CA VAL A 51 -0.86 -3.10 -2.91
C VAL A 51 -1.05 -3.81 -1.57
N SER A 52 0.02 -3.95 -0.77
CA SER A 52 -0.04 -4.61 0.55
C SER A 52 -0.88 -3.81 1.55
N GLY A 53 -0.79 -2.48 1.52
CA GLY A 53 -1.61 -1.60 2.35
C GLY A 53 -3.09 -1.67 1.99
N SER A 54 -3.42 -1.81 0.71
CA SER A 54 -4.79 -2.02 0.24
C SER A 54 -5.34 -3.36 0.70
N MET A 55 -4.54 -4.44 0.63
CA MET A 55 -4.92 -5.74 1.17
C MET A 55 -5.19 -5.67 2.67
N LEU A 56 -4.31 -5.03 3.43
CA LEU A 56 -4.47 -4.83 4.87
C LEU A 56 -5.73 -4.01 5.17
N ALA A 57 -6.03 -2.98 4.38
CA ALA A 57 -7.26 -2.20 4.50
C ALA A 57 -8.51 -3.08 4.33
N GLY A 58 -8.52 -3.99 3.36
CA GLY A 58 -9.61 -4.95 3.16
C GLY A 58 -9.80 -5.89 4.34
N ILE A 59 -8.71 -6.45 4.87
CA ILE A 59 -8.71 -7.29 6.07
C ILE A 59 -9.31 -6.54 7.27
N LEU A 60 -8.79 -5.36 7.57
CA LEU A 60 -9.24 -4.55 8.71
C LEU A 60 -10.70 -4.11 8.54
N TYR A 61 -11.11 -3.78 7.32
CA TYR A 61 -12.48 -3.37 7.03
C TYR A 61 -13.51 -4.48 7.28
N TYR A 62 -13.13 -5.74 7.01
CA TYR A 62 -13.96 -6.89 7.37
C TYR A 62 -14.25 -6.93 8.88
N PHE A 63 -13.24 -6.75 9.72
CA PHE A 63 -13.42 -6.75 11.18
C PHE A 63 -14.25 -5.55 11.67
N VAL A 64 -14.13 -4.40 11.03
CA VAL A 64 -14.98 -3.24 11.33
C VAL A 64 -16.45 -3.52 11.04
N ILE A 65 -16.76 -4.16 9.90
CA ILE A 65 -18.14 -4.51 9.55
C ILE A 65 -18.69 -5.61 10.45
N LYS A 66 -17.90 -6.66 10.71
CA LYS A 66 -18.31 -7.79 11.55
C LYS A 66 -18.64 -7.37 12.99
N ASN A 67 -17.93 -6.39 13.51
CA ASN A 67 -18.10 -5.90 14.89
C ASN A 67 -18.61 -4.45 14.93
N PHE A 68 -19.47 -4.07 14.00
CA PHE A 68 -19.86 -2.69 13.75
C PHE A 68 -20.31 -1.93 15.02
N ASP A 69 -21.12 -2.57 15.87
CA ASP A 69 -21.66 -1.97 17.10
C ASP A 69 -20.62 -1.90 18.24
N ASN A 70 -19.57 -2.72 18.20
CA ASN A 70 -18.57 -2.85 19.26
C ASN A 70 -17.17 -2.40 18.83
N PHE A 71 -16.98 -1.96 17.58
CA PHE A 71 -15.66 -1.53 17.10
C PHE A 71 -15.33 -0.12 17.62
N ASP A 72 -14.30 -0.01 18.46
CA ASP A 72 -13.89 1.27 19.04
C ASP A 72 -13.56 2.30 17.94
N PRO A 73 -14.26 3.45 17.88
CA PRO A 73 -13.98 4.52 16.91
C PRO A 73 -12.55 5.05 16.99
N ARG A 74 -11.90 4.97 18.14
CA ARG A 74 -10.52 5.39 18.36
C ARG A 74 -9.56 4.46 17.65
N LEU A 75 -9.79 3.14 17.76
CA LEU A 75 -9.01 2.12 17.08
C LEU A 75 -9.19 2.22 15.56
N LYS A 76 -10.43 2.47 15.10
CA LYS A 76 -10.71 2.71 13.68
C LYS A 76 -9.91 3.90 13.14
N ASN A 77 -9.91 5.03 13.86
CA ASN A 77 -9.17 6.22 13.46
C ASN A 77 -7.66 5.99 13.46
N PHE A 78 -7.13 5.30 14.48
CA PHE A 78 -5.72 4.92 14.53
C PHE A 78 -5.31 4.06 13.33
N LEU A 79 -6.11 3.03 13.00
CA LEU A 79 -5.77 2.07 11.93
C LEU A 79 -5.94 2.67 10.53
N PHE A 80 -7.09 3.32 10.25
CA PHE A 80 -7.38 3.77 8.88
C PHE A 80 -6.82 5.16 8.58
N ALA A 81 -7.18 6.17 9.37
CA ALA A 81 -6.72 7.54 9.13
C ALA A 81 -5.25 7.72 9.53
N GLY A 82 -4.80 7.03 10.61
CA GLY A 82 -3.42 7.05 11.06
C GLY A 82 -2.56 6.09 10.25
N PHE A 83 -2.52 4.83 10.68
CA PHE A 83 -1.54 3.85 10.17
C PHE A 83 -1.63 3.63 8.66
N LEU A 84 -2.81 3.25 8.13
CA LEU A 84 -2.97 3.03 6.69
C LEU A 84 -2.78 4.31 5.88
N GLY A 85 -3.27 5.45 6.39
CA GLY A 85 -3.06 6.75 5.75
C GLY A 85 -1.58 7.15 5.69
N GLY A 86 -0.78 6.80 6.71
CA GLY A 86 0.66 6.98 6.72
C GLY A 86 1.41 5.93 5.89
N PHE A 87 0.93 4.69 5.86
CA PHE A 87 1.57 3.58 5.17
C PHE A 87 1.38 3.65 3.65
N THR A 88 0.16 3.86 3.15
CA THR A 88 -0.12 4.00 1.72
C THR A 88 0.13 5.41 1.23
N THR A 89 0.40 5.59 -0.07
CA THR A 89 0.71 6.93 -0.59
C THR A 89 0.33 7.10 -2.06
N PHE A 90 -0.54 8.07 -2.32
CA PHE A 90 -0.87 8.49 -3.68
C PHE A 90 0.11 9.54 -4.20
N SER A 91 0.69 10.36 -3.33
CA SER A 91 1.65 11.39 -3.73
C SER A 91 2.97 10.81 -4.24
N ALA A 92 3.51 9.77 -3.58
CA ALA A 92 4.69 9.08 -4.09
C ALA A 92 4.39 8.36 -5.41
N PHE A 93 3.22 7.70 -5.52
CA PHE A 93 2.76 7.10 -6.78
C PHE A 93 2.71 8.12 -7.92
N SER A 94 2.15 9.30 -7.69
CA SER A 94 2.07 10.37 -8.69
C SER A 94 3.46 10.88 -9.09
N LEU A 95 4.36 11.03 -8.13
CA LEU A 95 5.74 11.45 -8.38
C LEU A 95 6.52 10.41 -9.19
N ASP A 96 6.38 9.14 -8.87
CA ASP A 96 7.02 8.04 -9.59
C ASP A 96 6.52 7.95 -11.04
N PHE A 97 5.21 8.10 -11.25
CA PHE A 97 4.63 8.20 -12.59
C PHE A 97 5.22 9.38 -13.37
N PHE A 98 5.27 10.55 -12.75
CA PHE A 98 5.84 11.75 -13.38
C PHE A 98 7.31 11.57 -13.74
N ARG A 99 8.13 10.98 -12.86
CA ARG A 99 9.55 10.67 -13.13
C ARG A 99 9.71 9.74 -14.34
N LEU A 100 8.92 8.67 -14.42
CA LEU A 100 8.96 7.76 -15.57
C LEU A 100 8.56 8.47 -16.87
N ALA A 101 7.51 9.28 -16.83
CA ALA A 101 7.01 10.01 -18.00
C ALA A 101 8.04 11.06 -18.48
N THR A 102 8.63 11.85 -17.57
CA THR A 102 9.65 12.87 -17.94
C THR A 102 10.96 12.25 -18.40
N ALA A 103 11.26 11.00 -17.99
CA ALA A 103 12.39 10.24 -18.53
C ALA A 103 12.09 9.59 -19.91
N GLY A 104 10.94 9.86 -20.53
CA GLY A 104 10.53 9.29 -21.81
C GLY A 104 10.06 7.84 -21.73
N GLN A 105 9.93 7.27 -20.53
CA GLN A 105 9.55 5.88 -20.30
C GLN A 105 8.03 5.72 -20.22
N TYR A 106 7.30 6.22 -21.22
CA TYR A 106 5.83 6.28 -21.23
C TYR A 106 5.14 4.93 -21.02
N SER A 107 5.67 3.87 -21.67
CA SER A 107 5.11 2.52 -21.52
C SER A 107 5.23 2.00 -20.08
N GLN A 108 6.35 2.27 -19.41
CA GLN A 108 6.55 1.88 -18.00
C GLN A 108 5.70 2.74 -17.08
N ALA A 109 5.56 4.04 -17.34
CA ALA A 109 4.67 4.91 -16.59
C ALA A 109 3.22 4.43 -16.64
N LEU A 110 2.72 4.10 -17.85
CA LEU A 110 1.37 3.59 -18.03
C LEU A 110 1.18 2.22 -17.36
N LEU A 111 2.13 1.30 -17.55
CA LEU A 111 2.12 -0.02 -16.88
C LEU A 111 2.07 0.15 -15.37
N TYR A 112 2.93 0.99 -14.81
CA TYR A 112 2.95 1.28 -13.39
C TYR A 112 1.61 1.83 -12.88
N ALA A 113 1.03 2.80 -13.58
CA ALA A 113 -0.24 3.39 -13.19
C ALA A 113 -1.39 2.36 -13.21
N VAL A 114 -1.53 1.63 -14.32
CA VAL A 114 -2.60 0.65 -14.49
C VAL A 114 -2.46 -0.50 -13.49
N THR A 115 -1.27 -1.07 -13.37
CA THR A 115 -1.05 -2.21 -12.46
C THR A 115 -1.17 -1.81 -11.00
N SER A 116 -0.65 -0.64 -10.59
CA SER A 116 -0.75 -0.17 -9.21
C SER A 116 -2.21 0.02 -8.78
N VAL A 117 -3.02 0.68 -9.59
CA VAL A 117 -4.43 0.93 -9.27
C VAL A 117 -5.22 -0.38 -9.28
N THR A 118 -5.10 -1.17 -10.34
CA THR A 118 -5.86 -2.40 -10.50
C THR A 118 -5.53 -3.41 -9.41
N LEU A 119 -4.24 -3.66 -9.17
CA LEU A 119 -3.83 -4.64 -8.15
C LEU A 119 -4.10 -4.17 -6.73
N SER A 120 -4.04 -2.87 -6.43
CA SER A 120 -4.44 -2.35 -5.13
C SER A 120 -5.93 -2.57 -4.86
N ILE A 121 -6.80 -2.31 -5.85
CA ILE A 121 -8.24 -2.57 -5.72
C ILE A 121 -8.50 -4.07 -5.55
N LEU A 122 -7.91 -4.91 -6.38
CA LEU A 122 -8.07 -6.36 -6.28
C LEU A 122 -7.54 -6.91 -4.95
N ALA A 123 -6.41 -6.41 -4.47
CA ALA A 123 -5.84 -6.79 -3.17
C ALA A 123 -6.76 -6.41 -1.99
N LEU A 124 -7.43 -5.25 -2.06
CA LEU A 124 -8.43 -4.86 -1.06
C LEU A 124 -9.60 -5.85 -1.03
N PHE A 125 -10.18 -6.16 -2.18
CA PHE A 125 -11.25 -7.16 -2.27
C PHE A 125 -10.79 -8.53 -1.78
N PHE A 126 -9.60 -8.96 -2.20
CA PHE A 126 -9.01 -10.23 -1.77
C PHE A 126 -8.85 -10.28 -0.24
N GLY A 127 -8.29 -9.23 0.37
CA GLY A 127 -8.14 -9.14 1.83
C GLY A 127 -9.49 -9.23 2.55
N PHE A 128 -10.50 -8.51 2.07
CA PHE A 128 -11.83 -8.53 2.66
C PHE A 128 -12.51 -9.91 2.54
N TYR A 129 -12.56 -10.47 1.35
CA TYR A 129 -13.27 -11.73 1.11
C TYR A 129 -12.54 -12.94 1.70
N SER A 130 -11.21 -12.91 1.79
CA SER A 130 -10.44 -13.95 2.50
C SER A 130 -10.83 -14.02 3.97
N MET A 131 -10.95 -12.88 4.65
CA MET A 131 -11.40 -12.85 6.04
C MET A 131 -12.85 -13.27 6.18
N LYS A 132 -13.71 -12.87 5.25
CA LYS A 132 -15.11 -13.31 5.23
C LYS A 132 -15.22 -14.83 5.12
N LEU A 133 -14.39 -15.46 4.29
CA LEU A 133 -14.40 -16.91 4.11
C LEU A 133 -13.89 -17.67 5.35
N ILE A 134 -12.87 -17.13 6.03
CA ILE A 134 -12.26 -17.78 7.20
C ILE A 134 -13.14 -17.65 8.45
N PHE A 135 -13.84 -16.53 8.60
CA PHE A 135 -14.58 -16.19 9.82
C PHE A 135 -16.12 -16.12 9.60
N SER A 136 -16.61 -16.60 8.50
CA SER A 136 -18.04 -16.69 8.17
C SER A 136 -18.78 -17.73 8.98
#